data_999cede9ef35be0c385a73f501889f7b
#
_entry.id   999cede9ef35be0c385a73f501889f7b
#
_cell.length_a   1.000
_cell.length_b   1.000
_cell.length_c   1.000
_cell.angle_alpha   90.00
_cell.angle_beta   90.00
_cell.angle_gamma   90.00
#
_symmetry.space_group_name_H-M   'P 1'
#
loop_
_entity.id
_entity.type
_entity.pdbx_description
1 polymer ?
#
loop_
_entity_poly.entity_id
_entity_poly.type
_entity_poly.pdbx_seq_one_letter_code
_entity_poly.pdbx_strand_id
1 'polypeptide(L)'
;EIKDKYGNEAFIHLGGSGACNGALHNTGLLTARFLNMFGGHTQTVGYYSSQAAQYVTPYVLGTRAVGIDPGTLQHTGLIILWGANISDTRLEVMTEARIREAKDRGVEVIVVDPRRTATVKTLGTQWIPVKPGTDTALMLAVLHVLIEEGLVDRGFVERHSIGFEELERYVLGEEDGEPKDPAWAEEICGTPAEVIVKLARQYGGAHPTALIPGLSIQRTVGGEEAIRMAIALQVATGNLGAMGGSSGGLTWGRLPRPRMGAIGVPENPVEASIPTYRWADAILEGKRGGYPSDIKAIYNVGGNLLVQGSDVHKNIRAYCEVEFSVCHERFMTPTAKYCDVVLPVTTYLERNDIVIPDGGNYLLFSSRAVPPLHEAWNDYDVFCGLAERLGFLGEYSEGRGEEEWLRAFVADSEVPDYDVFKRDGLHMGADQMRVGLSDFRADPDAHPLGTPSGRVEIRSEAWADLGFSAIPTYRGLKSD
;
A
#
# COMPACT_ATOMS: atom_id res chain seq x y z
N GLU A 1 -20.08 5.85 29.97
CA GLU A 1 -20.62 4.54 30.41
C GLU A 1 -19.75 3.37 29.94
N ILE A 2 -19.54 3.14 28.58
CA ILE A 2 -18.71 2.03 28.08
C ILE A 2 -17.30 2.11 28.62
N LYS A 3 -16.66 3.29 28.56
CA LYS A 3 -15.34 3.55 29.13
C LYS A 3 -15.29 3.22 30.64
N ASP A 4 -16.28 3.66 31.38
CA ASP A 4 -16.32 3.48 32.85
C ASP A 4 -16.54 2.01 33.25
N LYS A 5 -17.28 1.26 32.39
CA LYS A 5 -17.63 -0.14 32.65
C LYS A 5 -16.57 -1.12 32.14
N TYR A 6 -15.96 -0.84 31.00
CA TYR A 6 -15.11 -1.81 30.30
C TYR A 6 -13.70 -1.29 29.98
N GLY A 7 -13.43 0.00 30.23
CA GLY A 7 -12.16 0.62 29.86
C GLY A 7 -12.04 0.98 28.39
N ASN A 8 -10.92 1.61 28.04
CA ASN A 8 -10.68 2.10 26.69
C ASN A 8 -10.36 0.98 25.67
N GLU A 9 -9.90 -0.19 26.13
CA GLU A 9 -9.70 -1.36 25.27
C GLU A 9 -10.99 -1.84 24.59
N ALA A 10 -12.16 -1.48 25.14
CA ALA A 10 -13.45 -1.85 24.61
C ALA A 10 -13.87 -1.06 23.35
N PHE A 11 -13.13 -0.02 22.98
CA PHE A 11 -13.36 0.75 21.76
C PHE A 11 -12.49 0.25 20.63
N ILE A 12 -13.03 0.15 19.42
CA ILE A 12 -12.28 -0.10 18.19
C ILE A 12 -12.56 0.99 17.17
N HIS A 13 -11.50 1.49 16.52
CA HIS A 13 -11.60 2.35 15.36
C HIS A 13 -11.63 1.50 14.09
N LEU A 14 -12.67 1.64 13.30
CA LEU A 14 -12.80 1.01 11.98
C LEU A 14 -12.92 2.08 10.89
N GLY A 15 -12.33 1.82 9.72
CA GLY A 15 -12.37 2.73 8.59
C GLY A 15 -10.98 3.12 8.10
N GLY A 16 -10.84 4.33 7.60
CA GLY A 16 -9.55 4.97 7.35
C GLY A 16 -8.98 4.92 5.93
N SER A 17 -9.60 4.26 4.96
CA SER A 17 -9.10 4.29 3.57
C SER A 17 -9.79 5.33 2.68
N GLY A 18 -10.86 5.96 3.14
CA GLY A 18 -11.47 7.12 2.48
C GLY A 18 -10.94 8.42 3.10
N ALA A 19 -10.85 9.52 2.34
CA ALA A 19 -10.41 10.83 2.83
C ALA A 19 -9.10 10.78 3.65
N CYS A 20 -8.08 10.11 3.14
CA CYS A 20 -6.79 9.92 3.83
C CYS A 20 -5.67 10.85 3.34
N ASN A 21 -5.93 11.70 2.34
CA ASN A 21 -4.91 12.54 1.70
C ASN A 21 -4.97 14.01 2.16
N GLY A 22 -5.87 14.37 3.07
CA GLY A 22 -5.95 15.70 3.66
C GLY A 22 -4.88 15.91 4.73
N ALA A 23 -4.33 17.12 4.82
CA ALA A 23 -3.43 17.50 5.90
C ALA A 23 -4.19 17.65 7.24
N LEU A 24 -5.38 18.24 7.20
CA LEU A 24 -6.27 18.36 8.35
C LEU A 24 -7.35 17.29 8.35
N HIS A 25 -8.12 17.20 7.26
CA HIS A 25 -9.28 16.32 7.18
C HIS A 25 -8.91 14.88 6.75
N ASN A 26 -7.87 14.34 7.34
CA ASN A 26 -7.51 12.93 7.26
C ASN A 26 -8.30 12.16 8.31
N THR A 27 -9.30 11.38 7.88
CA THR A 27 -10.21 10.68 8.79
C THR A 27 -9.51 9.73 9.76
N GLY A 28 -8.47 9.05 9.31
CA GLY A 28 -7.68 8.14 10.17
C GLY A 28 -6.92 8.91 11.26
N LEU A 29 -6.25 10.01 10.90
CA LEU A 29 -5.48 10.82 11.85
C LEU A 29 -6.39 11.54 12.85
N LEU A 30 -7.49 12.14 12.38
CA LEU A 30 -8.45 12.84 13.26
C LEU A 30 -9.08 11.90 14.27
N THR A 31 -9.51 10.71 13.84
CA THR A 31 -10.13 9.73 14.70
C THR A 31 -9.14 9.16 15.72
N ALA A 32 -7.93 8.82 15.27
CA ALA A 32 -6.87 8.34 16.15
C ALA A 32 -6.48 9.40 17.18
N ARG A 33 -6.32 10.67 16.76
CA ARG A 33 -6.05 11.80 17.67
C ARG A 33 -7.14 11.91 18.75
N PHE A 34 -8.42 11.89 18.36
CA PHE A 34 -9.53 11.99 19.29
C PHE A 34 -9.57 10.82 20.26
N LEU A 35 -9.50 9.60 19.78
CA LEU A 35 -9.59 8.41 20.62
C LEU A 35 -8.38 8.26 21.56
N ASN A 36 -7.18 8.61 21.09
CA ASN A 36 -5.97 8.56 21.93
C ASN A 36 -6.04 9.59 23.06
N MET A 37 -6.52 10.80 22.79
CA MET A 37 -6.75 11.81 23.84
C MET A 37 -7.90 11.44 24.77
N PHE A 38 -8.92 10.72 24.28
CA PHE A 38 -9.99 10.18 25.12
C PHE A 38 -9.51 9.06 26.07
N GLY A 39 -8.30 8.55 25.88
CA GLY A 39 -7.66 7.53 26.73
C GLY A 39 -7.28 6.26 25.98
N GLY A 40 -7.30 6.28 24.65
CA GLY A 40 -6.89 5.19 23.78
C GLY A 40 -8.03 4.31 23.28
N HIS A 41 -7.66 3.34 22.45
CA HIS A 41 -8.57 2.38 21.85
C HIS A 41 -7.80 1.15 21.33
N THR A 42 -8.46 0.01 21.19
CA THR A 42 -7.90 -1.15 20.49
C THR A 42 -7.68 -0.80 19.01
N GLN A 43 -6.43 -0.89 18.56
CA GLN A 43 -6.05 -0.53 17.20
C GLN A 43 -6.34 -1.64 16.21
N THR A 44 -6.63 -1.27 14.95
CA THR A 44 -6.51 -2.19 13.82
C THR A 44 -5.15 -2.03 13.15
N VAL A 45 -4.47 -3.14 12.87
CA VAL A 45 -3.18 -3.15 12.18
C VAL A 45 -3.30 -3.79 10.81
N GLY A 46 -2.67 -3.15 9.82
CA GLY A 46 -2.73 -3.59 8.43
C GLY A 46 -3.76 -2.86 7.58
N TYR A 47 -3.79 -3.23 6.31
CA TYR A 47 -4.60 -2.58 5.28
C TYR A 47 -5.18 -3.60 4.31
N TYR A 48 -6.46 -3.53 3.99
CA TYR A 48 -7.08 -4.40 2.97
C TYR A 48 -6.42 -4.28 1.59
N SER A 49 -5.87 -3.11 1.27
CA SER A 49 -5.36 -2.84 -0.07
C SER A 49 -4.02 -3.49 -0.38
N SER A 50 -3.08 -3.48 0.57
CA SER A 50 -1.65 -3.77 0.29
C SER A 50 -0.95 -4.51 1.41
N GLN A 51 -1.68 -5.19 2.28
CA GLN A 51 -1.13 -5.79 3.50
C GLN A 51 0.01 -6.76 3.23
N ALA A 52 -0.16 -7.72 2.31
CA ALA A 52 0.87 -8.72 2.05
C ALA A 52 2.18 -8.08 1.60
N ALA A 53 2.11 -7.14 0.65
CA ALA A 53 3.28 -6.43 0.18
C ALA A 53 3.93 -5.54 1.25
N GLN A 54 3.13 -4.77 2.00
CA GLN A 54 3.66 -3.91 3.07
C GLN A 54 4.23 -4.71 4.25
N TYR A 55 3.72 -5.93 4.46
CA TYR A 55 4.18 -6.81 5.52
C TYR A 55 5.49 -7.49 5.16
N VAL A 56 5.60 -8.06 3.93
CA VAL A 56 6.77 -8.82 3.52
C VAL A 56 7.96 -7.94 3.10
N THR A 57 7.71 -6.78 2.49
CA THR A 57 8.79 -5.94 1.93
C THR A 57 9.89 -5.55 2.95
N PRO A 58 9.58 -5.22 4.22
CA PRO A 58 10.62 -4.97 5.23
C PRO A 58 11.52 -6.17 5.52
N TYR A 59 11.05 -7.40 5.39
CA TYR A 59 11.86 -8.61 5.57
C TYR A 59 12.81 -8.88 4.39
N VAL A 60 12.57 -8.23 3.25
CA VAL A 60 13.39 -8.37 2.04
C VAL A 60 14.29 -7.15 1.82
N LEU A 61 13.74 -5.93 2.02
CA LEU A 61 14.40 -4.66 1.70
C LEU A 61 14.66 -3.76 2.94
N GLY A 62 14.26 -4.19 4.14
CA GLY A 62 14.41 -3.40 5.37
C GLY A 62 13.58 -2.11 5.42
N THR A 63 12.72 -1.86 4.42
CA THR A 63 11.92 -0.65 4.30
C THR A 63 10.63 -0.90 3.54
N ARG A 64 9.64 -0.04 3.78
CA ARG A 64 8.40 0.02 2.98
C ARG A 64 8.45 1.09 1.88
N ALA A 65 9.45 1.94 1.90
CA ALA A 65 9.60 3.08 0.97
C ALA A 65 10.31 2.65 -0.33
N VAL A 66 9.63 1.85 -1.14
CA VAL A 66 10.19 1.16 -2.31
C VAL A 66 9.54 1.55 -3.65
N GLY A 67 8.75 2.62 -3.65
CA GLY A 67 8.13 3.14 -4.87
C GLY A 67 9.14 3.68 -5.88
N ILE A 68 8.68 3.89 -7.11
CA ILE A 68 9.44 4.59 -8.14
C ILE A 68 8.92 6.03 -8.30
N ASP A 69 9.81 6.93 -8.72
CA ASP A 69 9.42 8.19 -9.31
C ASP A 69 9.02 7.94 -10.78
N PRO A 70 7.76 8.17 -11.17
CA PRO A 70 7.32 7.94 -12.55
C PRO A 70 8.13 8.71 -13.59
N GLY A 71 8.74 9.84 -13.21
CA GLY A 71 9.65 10.59 -14.06
C GLY A 71 10.83 9.76 -14.57
N THR A 72 11.28 8.78 -13.78
CA THR A 72 12.40 7.90 -14.17
C THR A 72 12.06 6.98 -15.34
N LEU A 73 10.78 6.74 -15.63
CA LEU A 73 10.35 5.90 -16.75
C LEU A 73 10.74 6.48 -18.13
N GLN A 74 11.17 7.75 -18.19
CA GLN A 74 11.78 8.29 -19.41
C GLN A 74 13.11 7.63 -19.77
N HIS A 75 13.75 6.95 -18.84
CA HIS A 75 15.04 6.25 -19.03
C HIS A 75 14.91 4.73 -19.12
N THR A 76 13.66 4.20 -19.08
CA THR A 76 13.44 2.76 -19.13
C THR A 76 13.56 2.20 -20.56
N GLY A 77 14.06 0.99 -20.69
CA GLY A 77 14.13 0.23 -21.93
C GLY A 77 12.97 -0.76 -22.11
N LEU A 78 12.35 -1.18 -21.00
CA LEU A 78 11.21 -2.09 -20.97
C LEU A 78 10.35 -1.80 -19.74
N ILE A 79 9.03 -1.82 -19.89
CA ILE A 79 8.08 -1.75 -18.78
C ILE A 79 7.30 -3.05 -18.69
N ILE A 80 7.27 -3.67 -17.52
CA ILE A 80 6.43 -4.84 -17.24
C ILE A 80 5.41 -4.46 -16.16
N LEU A 81 4.13 -4.37 -16.54
CA LEU A 81 3.01 -4.14 -15.63
C LEU A 81 2.46 -5.50 -15.21
N TRP A 82 2.77 -5.92 -13.99
CA TRP A 82 2.38 -7.24 -13.49
C TRP A 82 1.18 -7.14 -12.55
N GLY A 83 -0.01 -7.46 -13.04
CA GLY A 83 -1.25 -7.29 -12.30
C GLY A 83 -1.56 -5.83 -11.96
N ALA A 84 -0.97 -4.89 -12.69
CA ALA A 84 -1.08 -3.45 -12.46
C ALA A 84 -2.03 -2.80 -13.48
N ASN A 85 -3.28 -2.58 -13.08
CA ASN A 85 -4.29 -1.94 -13.93
C ASN A 85 -4.29 -0.41 -13.75
N ILE A 86 -3.22 0.23 -14.20
CA ILE A 86 -2.92 1.66 -13.98
C ILE A 86 -4.05 2.58 -14.49
N SER A 87 -4.62 2.28 -15.67
CA SER A 87 -5.66 3.13 -16.29
C SER A 87 -6.99 3.15 -15.49
N ASP A 88 -7.27 2.12 -14.70
CA ASP A 88 -8.46 2.06 -13.84
C ASP A 88 -8.15 2.46 -12.39
N THR A 89 -7.01 2.02 -11.85
CA THR A 89 -6.67 2.20 -10.43
C THR A 89 -6.31 3.65 -10.10
N ARG A 90 -5.56 4.33 -10.97
CA ARG A 90 -5.23 5.77 -10.92
C ARG A 90 -4.81 6.31 -9.56
N LEU A 91 -4.07 5.53 -8.77
CA LEU A 91 -3.57 5.98 -7.47
C LEU A 91 -2.54 7.10 -7.60
N GLU A 92 -1.93 7.22 -8.77
CA GLU A 92 -0.97 8.24 -9.10
C GLU A 92 -1.22 8.73 -10.54
N VAL A 93 -1.37 10.03 -10.69
CA VAL A 93 -1.81 10.65 -11.95
C VAL A 93 -0.72 10.56 -13.03
N MET A 94 0.55 10.67 -12.63
CA MET A 94 1.67 10.79 -13.57
C MET A 94 2.09 9.44 -14.17
N THR A 95 1.90 8.33 -13.47
CA THR A 95 2.38 7.01 -13.92
C THR A 95 1.82 6.62 -15.28
N GLU A 96 0.50 6.78 -15.51
CA GLU A 96 -0.10 6.48 -16.83
C GLU A 96 0.49 7.35 -17.93
N ALA A 97 0.64 8.65 -17.67
CA ALA A 97 1.20 9.60 -18.63
C ALA A 97 2.65 9.23 -19.00
N ARG A 98 3.48 8.92 -18.02
CA ARG A 98 4.89 8.54 -18.24
C ARG A 98 5.05 7.21 -18.97
N ILE A 99 4.19 6.23 -18.70
CA ILE A 99 4.15 4.97 -19.45
C ILE A 99 3.76 5.24 -20.91
N ARG A 100 2.77 6.10 -21.14
CA ARG A 100 2.34 6.48 -22.48
C ARG A 100 3.49 7.16 -23.27
N GLU A 101 4.16 8.12 -22.66
CA GLU A 101 5.34 8.79 -23.23
C GLU A 101 6.46 7.80 -23.54
N ALA A 102 6.72 6.81 -22.65
CA ALA A 102 7.69 5.76 -22.94
C ALA A 102 7.29 4.90 -24.13
N LYS A 103 6.03 4.48 -24.20
CA LYS A 103 5.47 3.74 -25.34
C LYS A 103 5.58 4.52 -26.66
N ASP A 104 5.29 5.83 -26.63
CA ASP A 104 5.36 6.69 -27.82
C ASP A 104 6.82 6.84 -28.33
N ARG A 105 7.81 6.65 -27.45
CA ARG A 105 9.22 6.54 -27.83
C ARG A 105 9.64 5.16 -28.33
N GLY A 106 8.72 4.20 -28.40
CA GLY A 106 8.97 2.83 -28.83
C GLY A 106 9.37 1.85 -27.74
N VAL A 107 9.26 2.22 -26.47
CA VAL A 107 9.50 1.30 -25.35
C VAL A 107 8.39 0.25 -25.32
N GLU A 108 8.76 -1.03 -25.23
CA GLU A 108 7.79 -2.10 -25.06
C GLU A 108 7.14 -2.02 -23.66
N VAL A 109 5.82 -2.22 -23.63
CA VAL A 109 5.02 -2.29 -22.40
C VAL A 109 4.33 -3.64 -22.36
N ILE A 110 4.87 -4.56 -21.59
CA ILE A 110 4.30 -5.89 -21.39
C ILE A 110 3.32 -5.82 -20.22
N VAL A 111 2.09 -6.27 -20.42
CA VAL A 111 1.07 -6.34 -19.36
C VAL A 111 0.74 -7.79 -19.07
N VAL A 112 1.10 -8.26 -17.86
CA VAL A 112 0.72 -9.57 -17.33
C VAL A 112 -0.54 -9.38 -16.49
N ASP A 113 -1.69 -9.86 -16.97
CA ASP A 113 -2.99 -9.65 -16.32
C ASP A 113 -3.97 -10.74 -16.78
N PRO A 114 -4.79 -11.32 -15.90
CA PRO A 114 -5.78 -12.33 -16.26
C PRO A 114 -6.84 -11.80 -17.23
N ARG A 115 -7.05 -10.49 -17.29
CA ARG A 115 -8.06 -9.83 -18.11
C ARG A 115 -7.44 -8.85 -19.10
N ARG A 116 -8.09 -8.67 -20.22
CA ARG A 116 -7.74 -7.62 -21.18
C ARG A 116 -8.33 -6.26 -20.71
N THR A 117 -7.69 -5.70 -19.68
CA THR A 117 -8.10 -4.46 -18.99
C THR A 117 -7.97 -3.21 -19.88
N ALA A 118 -8.39 -2.05 -19.34
CA ALA A 118 -8.14 -0.75 -20.00
C ALA A 118 -6.62 -0.52 -20.18
N THR A 119 -5.81 -0.84 -19.19
CA THR A 119 -4.34 -0.76 -19.25
C THR A 119 -3.76 -1.57 -20.41
N VAL A 120 -4.20 -2.84 -20.57
CA VAL A 120 -3.78 -3.67 -21.71
C VAL A 120 -4.11 -3.01 -23.03
N LYS A 121 -5.32 -2.43 -23.16
CA LYS A 121 -5.80 -1.83 -24.43
C LYS A 121 -5.11 -0.50 -24.76
N THR A 122 -4.79 0.30 -23.76
CA THR A 122 -4.29 1.68 -23.96
C THR A 122 -2.78 1.78 -23.88
N LEU A 123 -2.16 1.07 -22.94
CA LEU A 123 -0.73 1.14 -22.67
C LEU A 123 0.04 -0.08 -23.20
N GLY A 124 -0.52 -1.29 -23.12
CA GLY A 124 0.16 -2.51 -23.49
C GLY A 124 0.57 -2.55 -24.97
N THR A 125 1.80 -3.00 -25.25
CA THR A 125 2.27 -3.45 -26.56
C THR A 125 2.16 -4.96 -26.69
N GLN A 126 2.24 -5.68 -25.56
CA GLN A 126 2.05 -7.11 -25.44
C GLN A 126 1.17 -7.40 -24.20
N TRP A 127 0.27 -8.38 -24.33
CA TRP A 127 -0.53 -8.91 -23.22
C TRP A 127 -0.22 -10.37 -23.00
N ILE A 128 0.04 -10.73 -21.74
CA ILE A 128 0.29 -12.10 -21.30
C ILE A 128 -0.81 -12.46 -20.29
N PRO A 129 -1.77 -13.32 -20.66
CA PRO A 129 -2.77 -13.81 -19.72
C PRO A 129 -2.14 -14.78 -18.70
N VAL A 130 -2.58 -14.69 -17.44
CA VAL A 130 -2.14 -15.56 -16.35
C VAL A 130 -3.34 -15.94 -15.49
N LYS A 131 -3.40 -17.15 -14.96
CA LYS A 131 -4.44 -17.53 -13.99
C LYS A 131 -4.22 -16.73 -12.67
N PRO A 132 -5.27 -16.14 -12.07
CA PRO A 132 -5.14 -15.44 -10.80
C PRO A 132 -4.51 -16.31 -9.71
N GLY A 133 -3.57 -15.74 -8.96
CA GLY A 133 -2.88 -16.42 -7.84
C GLY A 133 -1.73 -17.33 -8.24
N THR A 134 -1.37 -17.40 -9.53
CA THR A 134 -0.26 -18.21 -10.02
C THR A 134 0.95 -17.38 -10.48
N ASP A 135 0.94 -16.10 -10.12
CA ASP A 135 1.98 -15.14 -10.50
C ASP A 135 3.38 -15.59 -10.06
N THR A 136 3.49 -16.14 -8.84
CA THR A 136 4.75 -16.67 -8.31
C THR A 136 5.30 -17.80 -9.19
N ALA A 137 4.46 -18.73 -9.66
CA ALA A 137 4.89 -19.82 -10.53
C ALA A 137 5.43 -19.27 -11.88
N LEU A 138 4.73 -18.32 -12.48
CA LEU A 138 5.19 -17.66 -13.70
C LEU A 138 6.53 -16.93 -13.49
N MET A 139 6.71 -16.22 -12.37
CA MET A 139 7.95 -15.51 -12.03
C MET A 139 9.13 -16.48 -11.78
N LEU A 140 8.88 -17.62 -11.13
CA LEU A 140 9.89 -18.67 -10.94
C LEU A 140 10.38 -19.22 -12.27
N ALA A 141 9.47 -19.47 -13.22
CA ALA A 141 9.83 -19.97 -14.55
C ALA A 141 10.56 -18.89 -15.40
N VAL A 142 10.21 -17.64 -15.23
CA VAL A 142 11.00 -16.53 -15.82
C VAL A 142 12.42 -16.55 -15.25
N LEU A 143 12.58 -16.71 -13.92
CA LEU A 143 13.89 -16.80 -13.29
C LEU A 143 14.67 -18.06 -13.77
N HIS A 144 14.00 -19.20 -13.93
CA HIS A 144 14.61 -20.42 -14.47
C HIS A 144 15.28 -20.15 -15.83
N VAL A 145 14.57 -19.53 -16.76
CA VAL A 145 15.12 -19.20 -18.09
C VAL A 145 16.26 -18.20 -17.98
N LEU A 146 16.17 -17.17 -17.10
CA LEU A 146 17.25 -16.23 -16.88
C LEU A 146 18.52 -16.91 -16.39
N ILE A 147 18.40 -17.94 -15.53
CA ILE A 147 19.52 -18.71 -15.02
C ILE A 147 20.11 -19.58 -16.14
N GLU A 148 19.30 -20.39 -16.80
CA GLU A 148 19.72 -21.34 -17.84
C GLU A 148 20.39 -20.63 -19.03
N GLU A 149 19.90 -19.45 -19.41
CA GLU A 149 20.45 -18.70 -20.54
C GLU A 149 21.57 -17.72 -20.15
N GLY A 150 21.99 -17.70 -18.86
CA GLY A 150 23.07 -16.82 -18.39
C GLY A 150 22.74 -15.33 -18.42
N LEU A 151 21.46 -14.99 -18.28
CA LEU A 151 20.94 -13.61 -18.30
C LEU A 151 20.88 -12.96 -16.90
N VAL A 152 21.33 -13.67 -15.86
CA VAL A 152 21.45 -13.15 -14.49
C VAL A 152 22.69 -12.29 -14.36
N ASP A 153 22.54 -11.08 -13.83
CA ASP A 153 23.68 -10.21 -13.44
C ASP A 153 24.30 -10.74 -12.14
N ARG A 154 25.21 -11.71 -12.28
CA ARG A 154 25.85 -12.39 -11.14
C ARG A 154 26.64 -11.40 -10.26
N GLY A 155 27.28 -10.41 -10.85
CA GLY A 155 28.05 -9.41 -10.09
C GLY A 155 27.14 -8.52 -9.24
N PHE A 156 25.97 -8.16 -9.75
CA PHE A 156 24.98 -7.41 -8.97
C PHE A 156 24.40 -8.27 -7.84
N VAL A 157 23.99 -9.49 -8.15
CA VAL A 157 23.44 -10.45 -7.17
C VAL A 157 24.40 -10.65 -6.00
N GLU A 158 25.67 -10.98 -6.28
CA GLU A 158 26.70 -11.24 -5.26
C GLU A 158 26.92 -10.02 -4.34
N ARG A 159 26.95 -8.82 -4.92
CA ARG A 159 27.23 -7.60 -4.16
C ARG A 159 26.04 -7.08 -3.35
N HIS A 160 24.80 -7.28 -3.85
CA HIS A 160 23.62 -6.58 -3.32
C HIS A 160 22.60 -7.48 -2.60
N SER A 161 22.78 -8.80 -2.64
CA SER A 161 21.80 -9.71 -2.03
C SER A 161 22.46 -10.86 -1.27
N ILE A 162 21.64 -11.55 -0.47
CA ILE A 162 21.97 -12.83 0.15
C ILE A 162 20.90 -13.85 -0.17
N GLY A 163 21.26 -15.14 -0.19
CA GLY A 163 20.33 -16.26 -0.35
C GLY A 163 19.82 -16.48 -1.77
N PHE A 164 20.43 -15.85 -2.78
CA PHE A 164 20.05 -16.10 -4.17
C PHE A 164 20.41 -17.53 -4.63
N GLU A 165 21.50 -18.08 -4.14
CA GLU A 165 21.94 -19.45 -4.48
C GLU A 165 20.92 -20.49 -4.03
N GLU A 166 20.27 -20.32 -2.88
CA GLU A 166 19.21 -21.19 -2.40
C GLU A 166 17.96 -21.08 -3.30
N LEU A 167 17.58 -19.87 -3.69
CA LEU A 167 16.50 -19.68 -4.64
C LEU A 167 16.81 -20.33 -5.99
N GLU A 168 18.06 -20.19 -6.48
CA GLU A 168 18.51 -20.83 -7.72
C GLU A 168 18.40 -22.35 -7.67
N ARG A 169 18.89 -23.00 -6.60
CA ARG A 169 18.74 -24.44 -6.41
C ARG A 169 17.29 -24.90 -6.40
N TYR A 170 16.43 -24.14 -5.72
CA TYR A 170 14.98 -24.40 -5.74
C TYR A 170 14.40 -24.29 -7.14
N VAL A 171 14.74 -23.23 -7.87
CA VAL A 171 14.27 -22.98 -9.24
C VAL A 171 14.74 -24.07 -10.21
N LEU A 172 15.96 -24.55 -10.06
CA LEU A 172 16.53 -25.64 -10.87
C LEU A 172 16.04 -27.05 -10.44
N GLY A 173 15.25 -27.13 -9.36
CA GLY A 173 14.72 -28.41 -8.86
C GLY A 173 15.72 -29.25 -8.08
N GLU A 174 16.84 -28.68 -7.64
CA GLU A 174 17.86 -29.40 -6.86
C GLU A 174 17.41 -29.74 -5.44
N GLU A 175 16.44 -28.97 -4.91
CA GLU A 175 15.94 -29.16 -3.54
C GLU A 175 14.76 -30.12 -3.44
N ASP A 176 13.86 -30.11 -4.42
CA ASP A 176 12.60 -30.90 -4.40
C ASP A 176 12.43 -31.85 -5.58
N GLY A 177 13.41 -31.89 -6.49
CA GLY A 177 13.40 -32.77 -7.67
C GLY A 177 12.50 -32.27 -8.81
N GLU A 178 11.93 -31.06 -8.71
CA GLU A 178 11.02 -30.49 -9.69
C GLU A 178 11.53 -29.13 -10.19
N PRO A 179 12.16 -29.06 -11.38
CA PRO A 179 12.55 -27.80 -11.98
C PRO A 179 11.34 -26.87 -12.20
N LYS A 180 11.47 -25.59 -11.84
CA LYS A 180 10.43 -24.58 -12.03
C LYS A 180 10.52 -24.00 -13.45
N ASP A 181 10.61 -24.89 -14.44
CA ASP A 181 10.79 -24.54 -15.85
C ASP A 181 9.51 -23.98 -16.51
N PRO A 182 9.58 -23.47 -17.75
CA PRO A 182 8.40 -22.96 -18.45
C PRO A 182 7.28 -23.98 -18.65
N ALA A 183 7.58 -25.29 -18.78
CA ALA A 183 6.56 -26.33 -18.97
C ALA A 183 5.81 -26.57 -17.66
N TRP A 184 6.52 -26.66 -16.53
CA TRP A 184 5.92 -26.70 -15.19
C TRP A 184 5.00 -25.53 -14.94
N ALA A 185 5.44 -24.30 -15.26
CA ALA A 185 4.65 -23.11 -15.05
C ALA A 185 3.42 -23.03 -15.97
N GLU A 186 3.51 -23.48 -17.22
CA GLU A 186 2.37 -23.52 -18.16
C GLU A 186 1.20 -24.35 -17.60
N GLU A 187 1.49 -25.51 -17.02
CA GLU A 187 0.45 -26.35 -16.39
C GLU A 187 -0.27 -25.62 -15.26
N ILE A 188 0.45 -24.81 -14.47
CA ILE A 188 -0.07 -24.08 -13.32
C ILE A 188 -0.78 -22.80 -13.74
N CYS A 189 -0.09 -21.93 -14.46
CA CYS A 189 -0.55 -20.58 -14.75
C CYS A 189 -1.31 -20.41 -16.06
N GLY A 190 -1.23 -21.42 -16.96
CA GLY A 190 -1.89 -21.40 -18.26
C GLY A 190 -1.24 -20.46 -19.29
N THR A 191 -0.10 -19.87 -18.96
CA THR A 191 0.71 -19.09 -19.92
C THR A 191 1.60 -20.06 -20.70
N PRO A 192 1.55 -20.10 -22.05
CA PRO A 192 2.34 -21.04 -22.84
C PRO A 192 3.85 -20.91 -22.58
N ALA A 193 4.56 -22.05 -22.55
CA ALA A 193 5.99 -22.11 -22.25
C ALA A 193 6.84 -21.21 -23.16
N GLU A 194 6.52 -21.17 -24.45
CA GLU A 194 7.20 -20.31 -25.42
C GLU A 194 7.00 -18.81 -25.12
N VAL A 195 5.84 -18.42 -24.55
CA VAL A 195 5.57 -17.03 -24.11
C VAL A 195 6.39 -16.70 -22.88
N ILE A 196 6.55 -17.66 -21.96
CA ILE A 196 7.39 -17.51 -20.76
C ILE A 196 8.87 -17.31 -21.14
N VAL A 197 9.38 -18.14 -22.03
CA VAL A 197 10.75 -18.02 -22.55
C VAL A 197 10.95 -16.68 -23.24
N LYS A 198 9.98 -16.24 -24.06
CA LYS A 198 10.05 -14.93 -24.71
C LYS A 198 10.08 -13.80 -23.69
N LEU A 199 9.22 -13.84 -22.68
CA LEU A 199 9.17 -12.83 -21.61
C LEU A 199 10.51 -12.75 -20.88
N ALA A 200 11.08 -13.89 -20.52
CA ALA A 200 12.36 -13.95 -19.81
C ALA A 200 13.50 -13.33 -20.63
N ARG A 201 13.57 -13.66 -21.96
CA ARG A 201 14.57 -13.09 -22.87
C ARG A 201 14.40 -11.58 -23.08
N GLN A 202 13.14 -11.09 -23.20
CA GLN A 202 12.86 -9.66 -23.25
C GLN A 202 13.31 -8.98 -21.96
N TYR A 203 13.03 -9.58 -20.81
CA TYR A 203 13.38 -9.03 -19.50
C TYR A 203 14.89 -9.01 -19.28
N GLY A 204 15.59 -10.11 -19.53
CA GLY A 204 17.04 -10.21 -19.36
C GLY A 204 17.84 -9.43 -20.43
N GLY A 205 17.24 -9.15 -21.59
CA GLY A 205 17.90 -8.42 -22.69
C GLY A 205 17.71 -6.90 -22.67
N ALA A 206 16.74 -6.39 -21.92
CA ALA A 206 16.42 -4.96 -21.87
C ALA A 206 16.90 -4.34 -20.54
N HIS A 207 17.67 -3.27 -20.62
CA HIS A 207 18.16 -2.54 -19.45
C HIS A 207 18.08 -1.03 -19.65
N PRO A 208 17.59 -0.28 -18.64
CA PRO A 208 16.95 -0.77 -17.42
C PRO A 208 15.52 -1.24 -17.70
N THR A 209 15.01 -2.18 -16.89
CA THR A 209 13.62 -2.63 -16.92
C THR A 209 12.88 -2.21 -15.66
N ALA A 210 11.71 -1.58 -15.84
CA ALA A 210 10.80 -1.28 -14.76
C ALA A 210 9.73 -2.39 -14.61
N LEU A 211 9.91 -3.28 -13.64
CA LEU A 211 8.87 -4.23 -13.23
C LEU A 211 7.97 -3.56 -12.20
N ILE A 212 6.71 -3.36 -12.56
CA ILE A 212 5.71 -2.64 -11.76
C ILE A 212 4.62 -3.63 -11.31
N PRO A 213 4.71 -4.20 -10.11
CA PRO A 213 3.66 -5.05 -9.57
C PRO A 213 2.44 -4.20 -9.17
N GLY A 214 1.25 -4.74 -9.42
CA GLY A 214 0.00 -4.17 -8.96
C GLY A 214 -0.50 -4.78 -7.67
N LEU A 215 -1.61 -4.24 -7.15
CA LEU A 215 -2.26 -4.72 -5.93
C LEU A 215 -2.84 -6.13 -6.06
N SER A 216 -3.20 -6.54 -7.27
CA SER A 216 -3.93 -7.80 -7.48
C SER A 216 -3.09 -9.03 -7.11
N ILE A 217 -1.80 -9.04 -7.45
CA ILE A 217 -0.93 -10.22 -7.27
C ILE A 217 -0.69 -10.57 -5.80
N GLN A 218 -0.80 -9.59 -4.90
CA GLN A 218 -0.60 -9.81 -3.47
C GLN A 218 -1.91 -10.05 -2.69
N ARG A 219 -3.08 -9.98 -3.36
CA ARG A 219 -4.40 -10.21 -2.75
C ARG A 219 -4.91 -11.64 -3.00
N THR A 220 -4.00 -12.59 -2.99
CA THR A 220 -4.26 -14.02 -3.17
C THR A 220 -3.58 -14.80 -2.06
N VAL A 221 -3.89 -16.09 -1.94
CA VAL A 221 -3.15 -16.98 -1.02
C VAL A 221 -1.69 -17.01 -1.47
N GLY A 222 -0.76 -16.74 -0.56
CA GLY A 222 0.67 -16.68 -0.87
C GLY A 222 1.08 -15.46 -1.70
N GLY A 223 0.29 -14.39 -1.69
CA GLY A 223 0.59 -13.17 -2.43
C GLY A 223 1.87 -12.45 -2.00
N GLU A 224 2.35 -12.72 -0.78
CA GLU A 224 3.66 -12.32 -0.27
C GLU A 224 4.79 -12.82 -1.17
N GLU A 225 4.69 -14.07 -1.63
CA GLU A 225 5.70 -14.71 -2.46
C GLU A 225 5.82 -14.08 -3.85
N ALA A 226 4.70 -13.62 -4.41
CA ALA A 226 4.70 -12.88 -5.68
C ALA A 226 5.47 -11.55 -5.57
N ILE A 227 5.36 -10.84 -4.44
CA ILE A 227 6.13 -9.61 -4.19
C ILE A 227 7.61 -9.93 -3.98
N ARG A 228 7.94 -10.97 -3.21
CA ARG A 228 9.32 -11.42 -3.02
C ARG A 228 9.97 -11.79 -4.34
N MET A 229 9.25 -12.52 -5.20
CA MET A 229 9.74 -12.88 -6.54
C MET A 229 9.92 -11.68 -7.46
N ALA A 230 9.03 -10.70 -7.43
CA ALA A 230 9.19 -9.48 -8.23
C ALA A 230 10.46 -8.71 -7.83
N ILE A 231 10.77 -8.64 -6.52
CA ILE A 231 12.02 -8.06 -6.01
C ILE A 231 13.22 -8.92 -6.45
N ALA A 232 13.14 -10.26 -6.31
CA ALA A 232 14.20 -11.17 -6.71
C ALA A 232 14.54 -11.06 -8.21
N LEU A 233 13.54 -10.91 -9.08
CA LEU A 233 13.73 -10.69 -10.51
C LEU A 233 14.46 -9.37 -10.82
N GLN A 234 14.14 -8.29 -10.09
CA GLN A 234 14.83 -7.00 -10.25
C GLN A 234 16.28 -7.07 -9.75
N VAL A 235 16.55 -7.89 -8.72
CA VAL A 235 17.92 -8.17 -8.27
C VAL A 235 18.65 -9.04 -9.30
N ALA A 236 18.04 -10.13 -9.76
CA ALA A 236 18.64 -11.05 -10.72
C ALA A 236 19.08 -10.37 -12.03
N THR A 237 18.33 -9.34 -12.45
CA THR A 237 18.61 -8.60 -13.68
C THR A 237 19.32 -7.27 -13.48
N GLY A 238 19.79 -6.97 -12.24
CA GLY A 238 20.52 -5.73 -11.93
C GLY A 238 19.71 -4.45 -12.10
N ASN A 239 18.38 -4.51 -12.08
CA ASN A 239 17.49 -3.35 -12.28
C ASN A 239 17.11 -2.62 -10.99
N LEU A 240 17.31 -3.24 -9.81
CA LEU A 240 17.00 -2.63 -8.52
C LEU A 240 17.88 -1.38 -8.31
N GLY A 241 17.23 -0.26 -7.99
CA GLY A 241 17.90 1.02 -7.76
C GLY A 241 18.50 1.69 -9.01
N ALA A 242 18.25 1.17 -10.22
CA ALA A 242 18.66 1.77 -11.47
C ALA A 242 17.73 2.91 -11.91
N MET A 243 18.27 3.96 -12.53
CA MET A 243 17.47 5.00 -13.19
C MET A 243 16.66 4.36 -14.32
N GLY A 244 15.34 4.44 -14.26
CA GLY A 244 14.43 3.75 -15.19
C GLY A 244 14.15 2.29 -14.86
N GLY A 245 14.74 1.74 -13.79
CA GLY A 245 14.39 0.47 -13.19
C GLY A 245 13.30 0.61 -12.13
N SER A 246 13.16 -0.42 -11.28
CA SER A 246 12.29 -0.39 -10.10
C SER A 246 12.81 -1.31 -9.00
N SER A 247 12.20 -1.24 -7.82
CA SER A 247 12.52 -2.18 -6.72
C SER A 247 11.88 -3.55 -6.88
N GLY A 248 10.87 -3.71 -7.76
CA GLY A 248 10.00 -4.88 -7.77
C GLY A 248 8.94 -4.88 -6.66
N GLY A 249 9.01 -3.97 -5.70
CA GLY A 249 7.98 -3.75 -4.70
C GLY A 249 6.80 -2.96 -5.23
N LEU A 250 5.76 -2.78 -4.41
CA LEU A 250 4.61 -1.95 -4.78
C LEU A 250 5.03 -0.51 -5.06
N THR A 251 4.58 0.03 -6.18
CA THR A 251 5.13 1.25 -6.78
C THR A 251 4.48 2.54 -6.33
N TRP A 252 3.30 2.56 -5.71
CA TRP A 252 2.90 3.79 -5.08
C TRP A 252 3.70 3.97 -3.80
N GLY A 253 4.68 4.70 -3.87
CA GLY A 253 5.48 4.98 -2.70
C GLY A 253 6.10 6.33 -2.86
N ARG A 254 5.47 7.33 -2.40
CA ARG A 254 6.02 8.49 -1.71
C ARG A 254 7.27 9.18 -2.29
N LEU A 255 7.64 8.97 -3.57
CA LEU A 255 8.78 9.62 -4.21
C LEU A 255 8.35 10.32 -5.51
N PRO A 256 8.83 11.52 -5.77
CA PRO A 256 9.20 12.58 -4.84
C PRO A 256 7.95 13.22 -4.26
N ARG A 257 8.04 13.76 -3.05
CA ARG A 257 6.89 14.37 -2.37
C ARG A 257 7.37 15.60 -1.62
N PRO A 258 6.77 16.78 -1.83
CA PRO A 258 7.09 17.95 -1.04
C PRO A 258 6.78 17.70 0.44
N ARG A 259 7.62 18.22 1.33
CA ARG A 259 7.36 18.16 2.77
C ARG A 259 6.16 19.04 3.10
N MET A 260 5.23 18.47 3.86
CA MET A 260 4.03 19.15 4.33
C MET A 260 3.69 18.67 5.74
N GLY A 261 3.32 19.57 6.61
CA GLY A 261 2.76 19.28 7.92
C GLY A 261 1.37 18.63 7.81
N ALA A 262 0.99 17.91 8.82
CA ALA A 262 -0.35 17.33 8.99
C ALA A 262 -0.71 17.29 10.46
N ILE A 263 -2.00 17.07 10.77
CA ILE A 263 -2.44 17.00 12.15
C ILE A 263 -1.73 15.86 12.90
N GLY A 264 -1.13 16.20 14.04
CA GLY A 264 -0.42 15.24 14.89
C GLY A 264 -1.36 14.29 15.62
N VAL A 265 -0.91 13.06 15.83
CA VAL A 265 -1.62 12.04 16.61
C VAL A 265 -0.75 11.69 17.82
N PRO A 266 -1.23 11.91 19.07
CA PRO A 266 -0.51 11.49 20.26
C PRO A 266 -0.44 9.96 20.35
N GLU A 267 0.48 9.46 21.16
CA GLU A 267 0.61 8.03 21.41
C GLU A 267 -0.70 7.43 21.93
N ASN A 268 -1.01 6.22 21.49
CA ASN A 268 -2.17 5.51 22.00
C ASN A 268 -1.83 4.82 23.33
N PRO A 269 -2.49 5.17 24.44
CA PRO A 269 -2.24 4.52 25.73
C PRO A 269 -2.64 3.03 25.78
N VAL A 270 -3.42 2.54 24.81
CA VAL A 270 -3.85 1.14 24.71
C VAL A 270 -2.95 0.37 23.77
N GLU A 271 -2.28 -0.67 24.26
CA GLU A 271 -1.39 -1.52 23.47
C GLU A 271 -2.12 -2.57 22.62
N ALA A 272 -3.38 -2.86 22.95
CA ALA A 272 -4.18 -3.87 22.27
C ALA A 272 -4.33 -3.58 20.77
N SER A 273 -4.02 -4.56 19.94
CA SER A 273 -4.13 -4.45 18.49
C SER A 273 -4.71 -5.71 17.85
N ILE A 274 -5.44 -5.53 16.75
CA ILE A 274 -6.15 -6.59 16.03
C ILE A 274 -5.82 -6.45 14.54
N PRO A 275 -5.49 -7.55 13.83
CA PRO A 275 -5.35 -7.49 12.37
C PRO A 275 -6.64 -6.97 11.72
N THR A 276 -6.51 -6.03 10.79
CA THR A 276 -7.65 -5.33 10.16
C THR A 276 -8.72 -6.27 9.62
N TYR A 277 -8.37 -7.41 9.05
CA TYR A 277 -9.33 -8.38 8.50
C TYR A 277 -9.89 -9.38 9.55
N ARG A 278 -9.49 -9.26 10.82
CA ARG A 278 -9.99 -10.09 11.94
C ARG A 278 -10.87 -9.29 12.91
N TRP A 279 -11.23 -8.04 12.60
CA TRP A 279 -12.00 -7.20 13.50
C TRP A 279 -13.35 -7.81 13.89
N ALA A 280 -14.04 -8.46 12.94
CA ALA A 280 -15.34 -9.09 13.21
C ALA A 280 -15.19 -10.33 14.11
N ASP A 281 -14.16 -11.15 13.88
CA ASP A 281 -13.87 -12.29 14.76
C ASP A 281 -13.53 -11.80 16.17
N ALA A 282 -12.71 -10.75 16.30
CA ALA A 282 -12.34 -10.17 17.58
C ALA A 282 -13.54 -9.65 18.38
N ILE A 283 -14.53 -9.06 17.72
CA ILE A 283 -15.78 -8.64 18.38
C ILE A 283 -16.61 -9.85 18.84
N LEU A 284 -16.76 -10.87 17.98
CA LEU A 284 -17.62 -12.00 18.27
C LEU A 284 -17.03 -12.99 19.28
N GLU A 285 -15.72 -13.16 19.27
CA GLU A 285 -15.02 -14.16 20.08
C GLU A 285 -14.34 -13.55 21.32
N GLY A 286 -13.89 -12.30 21.24
CA GLY A 286 -13.26 -11.55 22.30
C GLY A 286 -12.05 -12.25 22.92
N LYS A 287 -11.75 -11.94 24.18
CA LYS A 287 -10.64 -12.57 24.94
C LYS A 287 -10.75 -14.09 25.02
N ARG A 288 -11.94 -14.65 24.95
CA ARG A 288 -12.15 -16.11 24.94
C ARG A 288 -11.66 -16.76 23.66
N GLY A 289 -11.69 -16.04 22.53
CA GLY A 289 -11.14 -16.46 21.22
C GLY A 289 -9.65 -16.14 21.05
N GLY A 290 -8.97 -15.66 22.11
CA GLY A 290 -7.54 -15.32 22.05
C GLY A 290 -7.25 -13.89 21.59
N TYR A 291 -8.26 -13.03 21.43
CA TYR A 291 -8.07 -11.61 21.11
C TYR A 291 -7.70 -10.79 22.35
N PRO A 292 -6.99 -9.66 22.19
CA PRO A 292 -6.46 -8.91 23.32
C PRO A 292 -7.55 -8.21 24.14
N SER A 293 -8.72 -7.94 23.56
CA SER A 293 -9.79 -7.18 24.22
C SER A 293 -11.19 -7.68 23.85
N ASP A 294 -12.17 -7.38 24.72
CA ASP A 294 -13.59 -7.58 24.45
C ASP A 294 -14.18 -6.25 23.96
N ILE A 295 -14.36 -6.14 22.65
CA ILE A 295 -14.87 -4.91 22.03
C ILE A 295 -16.35 -4.71 22.33
N LYS A 296 -16.72 -3.49 22.76
CA LYS A 296 -18.09 -3.08 23.08
C LYS A 296 -18.57 -1.87 22.30
N ALA A 297 -17.65 -1.13 21.67
CA ALA A 297 -18.01 0.02 20.87
C ALA A 297 -17.22 0.08 19.55
N ILE A 298 -17.89 0.41 18.45
CA ILE A 298 -17.29 0.68 17.16
C ILE A 298 -17.37 2.18 16.86
N TYR A 299 -16.23 2.78 16.54
CA TYR A 299 -16.16 4.12 15.95
C TYR A 299 -15.69 3.99 14.49
N ASN A 300 -16.61 4.22 13.53
CA ASN A 300 -16.36 4.03 12.10
C ASN A 300 -16.26 5.37 11.38
N VAL A 301 -15.12 5.68 10.77
CA VAL A 301 -14.92 6.92 10.00
C VAL A 301 -14.21 6.62 8.69
N GLY A 302 -14.79 7.06 7.58
CA GLY A 302 -14.18 6.93 6.25
C GLY A 302 -14.10 5.51 5.70
N GLY A 303 -15.05 4.66 6.05
CA GLY A 303 -15.08 3.28 5.56
C GLY A 303 -16.48 2.65 5.57
N ASN A 304 -16.80 1.91 4.51
CA ASN A 304 -18.02 1.11 4.41
C ASN A 304 -17.70 -0.38 4.64
N LEU A 305 -17.36 -0.72 5.88
CA LEU A 305 -16.71 -1.97 6.26
C LEU A 305 -17.52 -3.22 6.00
N LEU A 306 -18.86 -3.12 6.03
CA LEU A 306 -19.73 -4.27 5.69
C LEU A 306 -19.56 -4.72 4.24
N VAL A 307 -19.15 -3.80 3.35
CA VAL A 307 -18.97 -4.09 1.91
C VAL A 307 -17.49 -4.25 1.54
N GLN A 308 -16.60 -3.60 2.28
CA GLN A 308 -15.16 -3.68 2.03
C GLN A 308 -14.52 -4.95 2.61
N GLY A 309 -15.06 -5.48 3.69
CA GLY A 309 -14.57 -6.70 4.33
C GLY A 309 -15.10 -7.97 3.66
N SER A 310 -14.43 -9.08 3.94
CA SER A 310 -14.92 -10.41 3.59
C SER A 310 -16.00 -10.86 4.59
N ASP A 311 -16.87 -11.79 4.18
CA ASP A 311 -17.93 -12.37 5.01
C ASP A 311 -18.88 -11.31 5.61
N VAL A 312 -19.72 -10.75 4.74
CA VAL A 312 -20.68 -9.70 5.11
C VAL A 312 -21.63 -10.12 6.25
N HIS A 313 -22.01 -11.39 6.31
CA HIS A 313 -22.90 -11.88 7.36
C HIS A 313 -22.23 -11.90 8.73
N LYS A 314 -20.95 -12.26 8.78
CA LYS A 314 -20.15 -12.17 10.02
C LYS A 314 -19.96 -10.73 10.45
N ASN A 315 -19.66 -9.84 9.52
CA ASN A 315 -19.51 -8.41 9.78
C ASN A 315 -20.82 -7.79 10.34
N ILE A 316 -21.97 -8.15 9.79
CA ILE A 316 -23.27 -7.71 10.32
C ILE A 316 -23.47 -8.21 11.76
N ARG A 317 -23.19 -9.49 12.03
CA ARG A 317 -23.30 -10.02 13.40
C ARG A 317 -22.43 -9.25 14.37
N ALA A 318 -21.21 -8.92 13.97
CA ALA A 318 -20.28 -8.14 14.82
C ALA A 318 -20.82 -6.73 15.12
N TYR A 319 -21.41 -6.03 14.15
CA TYR A 319 -22.07 -4.74 14.41
C TYR A 319 -23.30 -4.87 15.35
N CYS A 320 -24.04 -5.97 15.27
CA CYS A 320 -25.19 -6.22 16.13
C CYS A 320 -24.80 -6.70 17.56
N GLU A 321 -23.56 -7.15 17.76
CA GLU A 321 -23.08 -7.66 19.06
C GLU A 321 -22.55 -6.55 19.98
N VAL A 322 -22.04 -5.44 19.42
CA VAL A 322 -21.52 -4.33 20.22
C VAL A 322 -22.65 -3.57 20.91
N GLU A 323 -22.32 -2.96 22.06
CA GLU A 323 -23.30 -2.16 22.86
C GLU A 323 -23.53 -0.77 22.22
N PHE A 324 -22.60 -0.28 21.39
CA PHE A 324 -22.69 1.03 20.74
C PHE A 324 -21.87 1.11 19.46
N SER A 325 -22.43 1.70 18.44
CA SER A 325 -21.75 1.97 17.17
C SER A 325 -22.09 3.35 16.62
N VAL A 326 -21.07 4.06 16.19
CA VAL A 326 -21.21 5.38 15.56
C VAL A 326 -20.42 5.44 14.28
N CYS A 327 -20.95 6.11 13.26
CA CYS A 327 -20.20 6.41 12.07
C CYS A 327 -20.31 7.87 11.63
N HIS A 328 -19.23 8.37 11.01
CA HIS A 328 -19.26 9.57 10.20
C HIS A 328 -19.48 9.17 8.75
N GLU A 329 -20.58 9.63 8.15
CA GLU A 329 -20.90 9.22 6.80
C GLU A 329 -21.69 10.32 6.04
N ARG A 330 -21.53 10.34 4.73
CA ARG A 330 -22.23 11.27 3.81
C ARG A 330 -23.47 10.64 3.20
N PHE A 331 -23.51 9.33 3.13
CA PHE A 331 -24.59 8.55 2.52
C PHE A 331 -25.04 7.47 3.48
N MET A 332 -26.29 7.04 3.35
CA MET A 332 -26.81 5.91 4.11
C MET A 332 -26.30 4.59 3.51
N THR A 333 -24.99 4.37 3.71
CA THR A 333 -24.29 3.15 3.27
C THR A 333 -24.80 1.90 3.99
N PRO A 334 -24.51 0.69 3.50
CA PRO A 334 -24.80 -0.54 4.26
C PRO A 334 -24.23 -0.49 5.69
N THR A 335 -23.01 -0.02 5.91
CA THR A 335 -22.44 0.12 7.26
C THR A 335 -23.23 1.12 8.12
N ALA A 336 -23.56 2.30 7.58
CA ALA A 336 -24.30 3.31 8.32
C ALA A 336 -25.67 2.81 8.79
N LYS A 337 -26.33 1.89 8.05
CA LYS A 337 -27.63 1.30 8.42
C LYS A 337 -27.56 0.38 9.64
N TYR A 338 -26.37 -0.06 10.03
CA TYR A 338 -26.14 -0.92 11.20
C TYR A 338 -25.48 -0.16 12.36
N CYS A 339 -25.23 1.15 12.21
CA CYS A 339 -24.76 1.99 13.30
C CYS A 339 -25.94 2.58 14.09
N ASP A 340 -25.76 2.72 15.42
CA ASP A 340 -26.75 3.35 16.30
C ASP A 340 -26.84 4.85 16.06
N VAL A 341 -25.71 5.49 15.75
CA VAL A 341 -25.62 6.92 15.45
C VAL A 341 -24.88 7.15 14.13
N VAL A 342 -25.49 7.95 13.25
CA VAL A 342 -24.88 8.41 12.01
C VAL A 342 -24.69 9.93 12.10
N LEU A 343 -23.46 10.41 12.06
CA LEU A 343 -23.12 11.81 12.05
C LEU A 343 -22.88 12.24 10.59
N PRO A 344 -23.69 13.16 10.03
CA PRO A 344 -23.51 13.60 8.65
C PRO A 344 -22.27 14.46 8.52
N VAL A 345 -21.40 14.11 7.57
CA VAL A 345 -20.14 14.83 7.36
C VAL A 345 -20.01 15.43 5.97
N THR A 346 -19.23 16.51 5.88
CA THR A 346 -18.98 17.25 4.64
C THR A 346 -18.15 16.48 3.63
N THR A 347 -18.35 16.81 2.36
CA THR A 347 -17.44 16.45 1.26
C THR A 347 -16.24 17.41 1.20
N TYR A 348 -15.24 17.09 0.37
CA TYR A 348 -14.10 17.97 0.11
C TYR A 348 -14.50 19.29 -0.57
N LEU A 349 -15.66 19.37 -1.23
CA LEU A 349 -16.20 20.60 -1.83
C LEU A 349 -16.73 21.59 -0.79
N GLU A 350 -17.01 21.16 0.41
CA GLU A 350 -17.67 21.89 1.48
C GLU A 350 -16.70 22.40 2.58
N ARG A 351 -15.38 22.15 2.42
CA ARG A 351 -14.33 22.51 3.39
C ARG A 351 -13.04 22.89 2.69
N ASN A 352 -12.14 23.57 3.39
CA ASN A 352 -10.77 23.76 2.90
C ASN A 352 -9.86 22.66 3.41
N ASP A 353 -8.88 22.27 2.60
CA ASP A 353 -7.83 21.35 3.02
C ASP A 353 -6.58 21.48 2.13
N ILE A 354 -5.48 20.91 2.55
CA ILE A 354 -4.30 20.69 1.71
C ILE A 354 -4.24 19.22 1.37
N VAL A 355 -4.23 18.90 0.07
CA VAL A 355 -4.15 17.54 -0.41
C VAL A 355 -2.69 17.14 -0.57
N ILE A 356 -2.32 16.06 0.11
CA ILE A 356 -1.02 15.44 0.05
C ILE A 356 -1.19 14.17 -0.80
N PRO A 357 -0.73 14.12 -2.06
CA PRO A 357 -0.93 12.96 -2.92
C PRO A 357 -0.16 11.73 -2.41
N ASP A 358 -0.63 10.53 -2.73
CA ASP A 358 0.09 9.29 -2.42
C ASP A 358 1.41 9.19 -3.18
N GLY A 359 1.44 9.70 -4.38
CA GLY A 359 2.62 9.87 -5.22
C GLY A 359 2.52 11.15 -6.05
N GLY A 360 3.66 11.80 -6.26
CA GLY A 360 3.73 13.02 -7.06
C GLY A 360 4.46 14.16 -6.35
N ASN A 361 5.12 14.98 -7.15
CA ASN A 361 5.95 16.09 -6.69
C ASN A 361 5.14 17.39 -6.62
N TYR A 362 3.97 17.34 -5.98
CA TYR A 362 3.08 18.49 -5.86
C TYR A 362 2.22 18.43 -4.60
N LEU A 363 1.69 19.58 -4.21
CA LEU A 363 0.65 19.75 -3.19
C LEU A 363 -0.50 20.53 -3.81
N LEU A 364 -1.73 20.21 -3.41
CA LEU A 364 -2.91 20.95 -3.87
C LEU A 364 -3.60 21.62 -2.69
N PHE A 365 -4.10 22.83 -2.91
CA PHE A 365 -5.02 23.47 -1.99
C PHE A 365 -6.45 23.22 -2.48
N SER A 366 -7.24 22.51 -1.68
CA SER A 366 -8.65 22.25 -1.94
C SER A 366 -9.48 23.34 -1.28
N SER A 367 -9.88 24.33 -2.06
CA SER A 367 -10.73 25.42 -1.57
C SER A 367 -12.20 24.99 -1.48
N ARG A 368 -12.87 25.41 -0.41
CA ARG A 368 -14.31 25.23 -0.27
C ARG A 368 -15.04 25.89 -1.43
N ALA A 369 -15.78 25.12 -2.20
CA ALA A 369 -16.53 25.57 -3.37
C ALA A 369 -18.00 25.87 -3.04
N VAL A 370 -18.58 25.19 -2.06
CA VAL A 370 -19.97 25.31 -1.63
C VAL A 370 -20.07 25.31 -0.10
N PRO A 371 -21.12 25.93 0.49
CA PRO A 371 -21.35 25.79 1.93
C PRO A 371 -21.74 24.34 2.28
N PRO A 372 -21.50 23.89 3.54
CA PRO A 372 -22.00 22.60 4.01
C PRO A 372 -23.50 22.45 3.80
N LEU A 373 -23.92 21.26 3.35
CA LEU A 373 -25.31 20.92 3.11
C LEU A 373 -26.00 20.49 4.41
N HIS A 374 -27.19 21.03 4.64
CA HIS A 374 -28.04 20.67 5.78
C HIS A 374 -27.30 20.78 7.14
N GLU A 375 -27.29 19.69 7.91
CA GLU A 375 -26.64 19.59 9.23
C GLU A 375 -25.24 18.95 9.17
N ALA A 376 -24.63 18.85 7.98
CA ALA A 376 -23.31 18.23 7.85
C ALA A 376 -22.21 19.15 8.43
N TRP A 377 -21.36 18.57 9.27
CA TRP A 377 -20.15 19.19 9.80
C TRP A 377 -18.92 18.51 9.20
N ASN A 378 -17.78 19.17 9.14
CA ASN A 378 -16.56 18.47 8.81
C ASN A 378 -16.09 17.60 10.00
N ASP A 379 -15.29 16.55 9.71
CA ASP A 379 -14.88 15.60 10.75
C ASP A 379 -14.12 16.27 11.90
N TYR A 380 -13.32 17.29 11.63
CA TYR A 380 -12.59 18.06 12.65
C TYR A 380 -13.55 18.77 13.62
N ASP A 381 -14.55 19.45 13.10
CA ASP A 381 -15.55 20.17 13.92
C ASP A 381 -16.43 19.19 14.72
N VAL A 382 -16.78 18.03 14.15
CA VAL A 382 -17.48 16.95 14.87
C VAL A 382 -16.66 16.52 16.09
N PHE A 383 -15.38 16.24 15.89
CA PHE A 383 -14.50 15.84 16.99
C PHE A 383 -14.24 16.97 17.99
N CYS A 384 -14.15 18.22 17.57
CA CYS A 384 -14.11 19.38 18.47
C CYS A 384 -15.36 19.46 19.36
N GLY A 385 -16.55 19.31 18.78
CA GLY A 385 -17.80 19.30 19.54
C GLY A 385 -17.94 18.14 20.53
N LEU A 386 -17.38 16.97 20.19
CA LEU A 386 -17.30 15.84 21.12
C LEU A 386 -16.26 16.10 22.22
N ALA A 387 -15.07 16.59 21.87
CA ALA A 387 -14.01 16.91 22.82
C ALA A 387 -14.44 18.00 23.84
N GLU A 388 -15.22 18.99 23.38
CA GLU A 388 -15.81 20.02 24.26
C GLU A 388 -16.69 19.39 25.34
N ARG A 389 -17.62 18.50 24.94
CA ARG A 389 -18.53 17.81 25.85
C ARG A 389 -17.82 16.86 26.81
N LEU A 390 -16.66 16.34 26.39
CA LEU A 390 -15.84 15.43 27.17
C LEU A 390 -14.73 16.13 27.97
N GLY A 391 -14.59 17.47 27.81
CA GLY A 391 -13.72 18.30 28.64
C GLY A 391 -12.25 18.38 28.21
N PHE A 392 -11.92 18.04 26.96
CA PHE A 392 -10.54 18.09 26.43
C PHE A 392 -10.41 18.83 25.08
N LEU A 393 -11.33 19.76 24.78
CA LEU A 393 -11.29 20.55 23.53
C LEU A 393 -9.97 21.31 23.37
N GLY A 394 -9.44 21.89 24.47
CA GLY A 394 -8.21 22.66 24.44
C GLY A 394 -7.02 21.85 23.93
N GLU A 395 -6.88 20.61 24.38
CA GLU A 395 -5.85 19.69 23.98
C GLU A 395 -6.07 19.18 22.55
N TYR A 396 -7.34 18.87 22.21
CA TYR A 396 -7.67 18.36 20.87
C TYR A 396 -7.42 19.39 19.77
N SER A 397 -7.93 20.62 19.96
CA SER A 397 -7.86 21.69 18.94
C SER A 397 -6.56 22.51 19.00
N GLU A 398 -5.84 22.50 20.13
CA GLU A 398 -4.74 23.42 20.42
C GLU A 398 -5.15 24.90 20.24
N GLY A 399 -6.44 25.20 20.43
CA GLY A 399 -7.02 26.52 20.22
C GLY A 399 -7.08 26.95 18.75
N ARG A 400 -6.96 26.02 17.79
CA ARG A 400 -6.93 26.32 16.35
C ARG A 400 -8.21 25.85 15.67
N GLY A 401 -8.70 26.66 14.73
CA GLY A 401 -9.70 26.28 13.76
C GLY A 401 -9.07 25.75 12.46
N GLU A 402 -9.89 25.50 11.45
CA GLU A 402 -9.45 24.98 10.14
C GLU A 402 -8.34 25.86 9.51
N GLU A 403 -8.57 27.17 9.42
CA GLU A 403 -7.63 28.10 8.77
C GLU A 403 -6.28 28.19 9.51
N GLU A 404 -6.30 28.21 10.84
CA GLU A 404 -5.09 28.26 11.66
C GLU A 404 -4.27 26.98 11.54
N TRP A 405 -4.92 25.82 11.46
CA TRP A 405 -4.23 24.56 11.19
C TRP A 405 -3.56 24.55 9.83
N LEU A 406 -4.29 24.93 8.76
CA LEU A 406 -3.73 24.92 7.41
C LEU A 406 -2.55 25.89 7.28
N ARG A 407 -2.61 27.08 7.93
CA ARG A 407 -1.48 28.03 8.00
C ARG A 407 -0.29 27.42 8.74
N ALA A 408 -0.54 26.74 9.86
CA ALA A 408 0.53 26.10 10.62
C ALA A 408 1.21 24.96 9.82
N PHE A 409 0.46 24.17 9.07
CA PHE A 409 1.02 23.12 8.22
C PHE A 409 1.88 23.69 7.09
N VAL A 410 1.46 24.79 6.47
CA VAL A 410 2.25 25.48 5.44
C VAL A 410 3.52 26.07 6.04
N ALA A 411 3.46 26.66 7.23
CA ALA A 411 4.63 27.19 7.91
C ALA A 411 5.71 26.13 8.19
N ASP A 412 5.30 24.85 8.36
CA ASP A 412 6.19 23.69 8.47
C ASP A 412 6.28 22.88 7.17
N SER A 413 6.40 23.55 6.03
CA SER A 413 6.43 22.90 4.72
C SER A 413 7.46 23.53 3.78
N GLU A 414 7.52 23.04 2.54
CA GLU A 414 8.29 23.62 1.45
C GLU A 414 7.52 24.73 0.72
N VAL A 415 6.26 24.96 1.07
CA VAL A 415 5.43 26.01 0.46
C VAL A 415 5.83 27.36 1.02
N PRO A 416 6.28 28.31 0.19
CA PRO A 416 6.86 29.56 0.70
C PRO A 416 5.84 30.56 1.23
N ASP A 417 4.58 30.51 0.76
CA ASP A 417 3.53 31.48 1.14
C ASP A 417 2.15 30.82 1.08
N TYR A 418 1.43 30.87 2.20
CA TYR A 418 0.09 30.28 2.33
C TYR A 418 -0.96 30.93 1.42
N ASP A 419 -1.00 32.27 1.39
CA ASP A 419 -2.05 33.00 0.67
C ASP A 419 -1.87 32.89 -0.86
N VAL A 420 -0.62 32.84 -1.32
CA VAL A 420 -0.28 32.52 -2.71
C VAL A 420 -0.70 31.09 -3.04
N PHE A 421 -0.33 30.13 -2.21
CA PHE A 421 -0.69 28.73 -2.42
C PHE A 421 -2.20 28.50 -2.42
N LYS A 422 -2.93 29.14 -1.49
CA LYS A 422 -4.40 29.07 -1.42
C LYS A 422 -5.05 29.66 -2.68
N ARG A 423 -4.52 30.76 -3.21
CA ARG A 423 -5.01 31.41 -4.43
C ARG A 423 -4.73 30.56 -5.67
N ASP A 424 -3.51 30.07 -5.80
CA ASP A 424 -3.03 29.38 -7.00
C ASP A 424 -3.46 27.89 -7.02
N GLY A 425 -3.75 27.32 -5.85
CA GLY A 425 -4.28 25.96 -5.69
C GLY A 425 -3.25 24.85 -5.88
N LEU A 426 -2.01 25.18 -6.28
CA LEU A 426 -0.96 24.20 -6.64
C LEU A 426 0.41 24.70 -6.17
N HIS A 427 1.16 23.82 -5.54
CA HIS A 427 2.59 23.96 -5.31
C HIS A 427 3.33 22.78 -5.94
N MET A 428 4.30 23.08 -6.81
CA MET A 428 5.20 22.07 -7.39
C MET A 428 6.46 21.98 -6.53
N GLY A 429 6.82 20.77 -6.13
CA GLY A 429 8.11 20.54 -5.47
C GLY A 429 9.30 20.71 -6.41
N ALA A 430 10.51 20.56 -5.89
CA ALA A 430 11.73 20.67 -6.68
C ALA A 430 11.72 19.68 -7.86
N ASP A 431 12.14 20.14 -9.04
CA ASP A 431 12.23 19.31 -10.25
C ASP A 431 13.48 18.41 -10.16
N GLN A 432 13.38 17.38 -9.31
CA GLN A 432 14.45 16.43 -9.08
C GLN A 432 13.89 15.01 -9.05
N MET A 433 14.20 14.23 -10.09
CA MET A 433 13.88 12.81 -10.11
C MET A 433 14.61 12.06 -8.99
N ARG A 434 13.89 11.17 -8.33
CA ARG A 434 14.45 10.31 -7.28
C ARG A 434 14.37 8.85 -7.71
N VAL A 435 15.48 8.17 -7.56
CA VAL A 435 15.56 6.72 -7.76
C VAL A 435 15.61 6.05 -6.40
N GLY A 436 14.57 5.29 -6.07
CA GLY A 436 14.56 4.52 -4.83
C GLY A 436 15.70 3.52 -4.79
N LEU A 437 16.41 3.44 -3.66
CA LEU A 437 17.55 2.55 -3.44
C LEU A 437 18.78 2.83 -4.33
N SER A 438 18.89 4.03 -4.92
CA SER A 438 20.04 4.40 -5.76
C SER A 438 21.37 4.40 -4.97
N ASP A 439 21.34 4.90 -3.74
CA ASP A 439 22.54 4.98 -2.89
C ASP A 439 23.02 3.58 -2.47
N PHE A 440 22.07 2.71 -2.09
CA PHE A 440 22.34 1.29 -1.85
C PHE A 440 22.92 0.61 -3.09
N ARG A 441 22.35 0.87 -4.28
CA ARG A 441 22.87 0.32 -5.54
C ARG A 441 24.31 0.76 -5.80
N ALA A 442 24.61 2.04 -5.57
CA ALA A 442 25.94 2.60 -5.82
C ALA A 442 26.98 2.04 -4.85
N ASP A 443 26.67 2.02 -3.57
CA ASP A 443 27.54 1.51 -2.53
C ASP A 443 26.74 0.89 -1.37
N PRO A 444 26.49 -0.44 -1.42
CA PRO A 444 25.71 -1.12 -0.40
C PRO A 444 26.41 -1.22 0.96
N ASP A 445 27.72 -1.00 1.04
CA ASP A 445 28.47 -0.99 2.30
C ASP A 445 28.33 0.37 3.00
N ALA A 446 28.37 1.45 2.23
CA ALA A 446 28.18 2.81 2.76
C ALA A 446 26.68 3.12 3.05
N HIS A 447 25.76 2.50 2.31
CA HIS A 447 24.32 2.73 2.40
C HIS A 447 23.55 1.41 2.56
N PRO A 448 23.80 0.64 3.64
CA PRO A 448 23.14 -0.65 3.84
C PRO A 448 21.62 -0.51 3.97
N LEU A 449 20.91 -1.57 3.59
CA LEU A 449 19.47 -1.67 3.83
C LEU A 449 19.19 -1.89 5.33
N GLY A 450 17.96 -1.63 5.77
CA GLY A 450 17.49 -1.89 7.13
C GLY A 450 17.24 -3.38 7.45
N THR A 451 17.74 -4.29 6.63
CA THR A 451 17.71 -5.75 6.86
C THR A 451 18.84 -6.17 7.80
N PRO A 452 18.74 -7.33 8.48
CA PRO A 452 19.82 -7.86 9.31
C PRO A 452 21.18 -7.95 8.60
N SER A 453 21.17 -8.31 7.31
CA SER A 453 22.40 -8.41 6.49
C SER A 453 22.91 -7.09 5.91
N GLY A 454 22.09 -6.03 5.95
CA GLY A 454 22.33 -4.80 5.20
C GLY A 454 22.18 -4.94 3.68
N ARG A 455 21.71 -6.10 3.19
CA ARG A 455 21.52 -6.46 1.77
C ARG A 455 20.07 -6.80 1.49
N VAL A 456 19.74 -7.03 0.21
CA VAL A 456 18.44 -7.62 -0.16
C VAL A 456 18.41 -9.06 0.34
N GLU A 457 17.48 -9.40 1.19
CA GLU A 457 17.32 -10.76 1.73
C GLU A 457 16.38 -11.58 0.83
N ILE A 458 16.94 -12.21 -0.21
CA ILE A 458 16.21 -13.22 -1.02
C ILE A 458 15.88 -14.40 -0.11
N ARG A 459 16.81 -14.84 0.72
CA ARG A 459 16.58 -15.68 1.88
C ARG A 459 16.47 -14.80 3.12
N SER A 460 15.33 -14.86 3.81
CA SER A 460 15.09 -14.12 5.05
C SER A 460 14.79 -15.05 6.20
N GLU A 461 15.70 -15.14 7.17
CA GLU A 461 15.50 -15.94 8.39
C GLU A 461 14.40 -15.32 9.25
N ALA A 462 14.36 -14.00 9.36
CA ALA A 462 13.30 -13.31 10.10
C ALA A 462 11.89 -13.58 9.54
N TRP A 463 11.78 -13.86 8.24
CA TRP A 463 10.52 -14.31 7.64
C TRP A 463 10.24 -15.79 7.94
N ALA A 464 11.29 -16.62 7.95
CA ALA A 464 11.18 -18.04 8.31
C ALA A 464 10.76 -18.26 9.77
N ASP A 465 11.21 -17.42 10.69
CA ASP A 465 10.85 -17.44 12.11
C ASP A 465 9.33 -17.23 12.34
N LEU A 466 8.64 -16.62 11.37
CA LEU A 466 7.19 -16.48 11.37
C LEU A 466 6.44 -17.72 10.85
N GLY A 467 7.17 -18.80 10.48
CA GLY A 467 6.59 -20.04 9.95
C GLY A 467 6.39 -20.07 8.44
N PHE A 468 7.02 -19.14 7.71
CA PHE A 468 6.99 -19.09 6.24
C PHE A 468 8.25 -19.70 5.63
N SER A 469 8.30 -19.84 4.30
CA SER A 469 9.52 -20.29 3.61
C SER A 469 10.58 -19.18 3.63
N ALA A 470 11.82 -19.53 3.97
CA ALA A 470 12.93 -18.56 3.97
C ALA A 470 13.16 -17.94 2.60
N ILE A 471 13.04 -18.70 1.51
CA ILE A 471 13.12 -18.25 0.12
C ILE A 471 11.71 -18.13 -0.50
N PRO A 472 11.52 -17.35 -1.58
CA PRO A 472 10.25 -17.34 -2.32
C PRO A 472 9.92 -18.71 -2.90
N THR A 473 8.72 -19.24 -2.61
CA THR A 473 8.25 -20.53 -3.12
C THR A 473 6.81 -20.45 -3.60
N TYR A 474 6.44 -21.30 -4.56
CA TYR A 474 5.05 -21.46 -4.96
C TYR A 474 4.34 -22.48 -4.09
N ARG A 475 3.27 -22.11 -3.42
CA ARG A 475 2.54 -22.95 -2.45
C ARG A 475 1.29 -23.63 -3.02
N GLY A 476 1.00 -23.39 -4.29
CA GLY A 476 -0.26 -23.84 -4.89
C GLY A 476 -1.47 -23.01 -4.44
N LEU A 477 -2.51 -23.07 -5.23
CA LEU A 477 -3.83 -22.59 -4.81
C LEU A 477 -4.44 -23.74 -3.97
N LYS A 478 -4.52 -23.56 -2.65
CA LYS A 478 -5.31 -24.50 -1.84
C LYS A 478 -6.76 -24.38 -2.31
N SER A 479 -7.28 -25.44 -2.92
CA SER A 479 -8.73 -25.64 -2.99
C SER A 479 -9.18 -26.07 -1.61
N ASP A 480 -9.86 -25.21 -0.89
CA ASP A 480 -10.66 -25.62 0.27
C ASP A 480 -11.86 -26.44 -0.22
#